data_00e978a3563cf1cbf3623e32f41d759b
#
_entry.id   00e978a3563cf1cbf3623e32f41d759b
#
_cell.length_a   1.000
_cell.length_b   1.000
_cell.length_c   1.000
_cell.angle_alpha   90.00
_cell.angle_beta   90.00
_cell.angle_gamma   90.00
#
_symmetry.space_group_name_H-M   'P 1'
#
loop_
_entity.id
_entity.type
_entity.pdbx_description
1 polymer ?
#
loop_
_entity_poly.entity_id
_entity_poly.type
_entity_poly.pdbx_seq_one_letter_code
_entity_poly.pdbx_strand_id
1 'polypeptide(L)'
;MTLIATLEHADALMTACLARVMAAILRPGDVVALQGPVGAGKTHFARAFIRARQGEAAEEVPSPTFTLVQTYADPMGTEIWHADLYRLTHPDELVELGLDEAMRDAVVLVEWPDHGGRLPDPLLLGLEPQAEDPDLRRITLAGAEPRWGAMARLPAMVRLIHRAGWAQARLAPLAGDASSRRYFRLLDGERRAVLMDAAPGTTDSYVTMTQWLRGRGFHAPEILAADQVEGLLLLEDLGDDLVARVLAERPGLAPQIYGRMTDLLVELHGHGAPDFVLRLDGPELARQVGLFAEYYPAAAGTPGKGGAVAAAIEALHAELCADQPPVLGLRDFHAENLIWQGAAPLGLLDFQDAVAVHPAYDLVSGLQDARRDVAPGIEAAEIARYVALTGVDEGRFRAAYALLGAQRGLRIMGIFTRLAQRDGKRRYLAMMPRVWAAIRRDLEHPALAPLAAALQGIPAPTPAIIERIASA
;
A
#
# COMPACT_ATOMS: atom_id res chain seq x y z
N MET A 1 -19.95 15.71 20.62
CA MET A 1 -19.49 15.41 19.27
C MET A 1 -18.62 16.55 18.81
N THR A 2 -17.50 16.26 18.16
CA THR A 2 -16.51 17.27 17.71
C THR A 2 -16.64 17.43 16.21
N LEU A 3 -16.55 18.67 15.69
CA LEU A 3 -16.42 18.92 14.25
C LEU A 3 -15.10 18.33 13.78
N ILE A 4 -15.15 17.46 12.77
CA ILE A 4 -14.01 16.74 12.22
C ILE A 4 -13.52 17.42 10.94
N ALA A 5 -14.47 17.77 10.05
CA ALA A 5 -14.14 18.37 8.75
C ALA A 5 -15.30 19.15 8.16
N THR A 6 -14.98 20.04 7.22
CA THR A 6 -15.96 20.82 6.45
C THR A 6 -15.59 20.77 4.97
N LEU A 7 -16.59 20.54 4.12
CA LEU A 7 -16.50 20.71 2.68
C LEU A 7 -17.37 21.89 2.28
N GLU A 8 -16.74 22.98 1.89
CA GLU A 8 -17.41 24.20 1.43
C GLU A 8 -17.75 24.12 -0.05
N HIS A 9 -18.78 24.85 -0.46
CA HIS A 9 -19.19 25.03 -1.85
C HIS A 9 -19.43 23.71 -2.61
N ALA A 10 -19.99 22.70 -1.90
CA ALA A 10 -20.30 21.43 -2.51
C ALA A 10 -21.56 21.50 -3.36
N ASP A 11 -21.42 21.33 -4.67
CA ASP A 11 -22.54 21.10 -5.56
C ASP A 11 -23.11 19.67 -5.43
N ALA A 12 -24.14 19.35 -6.21
CA ALA A 12 -24.75 18.02 -6.19
C ALA A 12 -23.75 16.92 -6.59
N LEU A 13 -22.81 17.19 -7.49
CA LEU A 13 -21.81 16.23 -7.95
C LEU A 13 -20.75 15.98 -6.86
N MET A 14 -20.27 17.01 -6.17
CA MET A 14 -19.37 16.88 -5.03
C MET A 14 -20.03 16.17 -3.85
N THR A 15 -21.31 16.47 -3.58
CA THR A 15 -22.09 15.76 -2.56
C THR A 15 -22.18 14.26 -2.86
N ALA A 16 -22.48 13.89 -4.11
CA ALA A 16 -22.48 12.50 -4.54
C ALA A 16 -21.09 11.86 -4.54
N CYS A 17 -20.04 12.61 -4.86
CA CYS A 17 -18.65 12.14 -4.76
C CYS A 17 -18.28 11.82 -3.33
N LEU A 18 -18.62 12.68 -2.36
CA LEU A 18 -18.41 12.40 -0.93
C LEU A 18 -19.10 11.09 -0.51
N ALA A 19 -20.34 10.90 -0.94
CA ALA A 19 -21.08 9.66 -0.67
C ALA A 19 -20.36 8.42 -1.23
N ARG A 20 -19.82 8.49 -2.46
CA ARG A 20 -19.06 7.41 -3.09
C ARG A 20 -17.75 7.11 -2.36
N VAL A 21 -17.03 8.14 -1.92
CA VAL A 21 -15.81 7.97 -1.12
C VAL A 21 -16.14 7.30 0.22
N MET A 22 -17.20 7.77 0.90
CA MET A 22 -17.66 7.16 2.16
C MET A 22 -18.12 5.73 1.97
N ALA A 23 -18.77 5.39 0.87
CA ALA A 23 -19.18 4.03 0.54
C ALA A 23 -18.00 3.05 0.46
N ALA A 24 -16.82 3.49 0.07
CA ALA A 24 -15.60 2.66 0.06
C ALA A 24 -14.94 2.49 1.44
N ILE A 25 -15.29 3.32 2.43
CA ILE A 25 -14.61 3.39 3.72
C ILE A 25 -15.45 2.79 4.85
N LEU A 26 -16.76 3.08 4.86
CA LEU A 26 -17.66 2.67 5.93
C LEU A 26 -17.83 1.15 5.99
N ARG A 27 -18.05 0.64 7.21
CA ARG A 27 -18.12 -0.78 7.54
C ARG A 27 -19.41 -1.12 8.26
N PRO A 28 -19.82 -2.38 8.32
CA PRO A 28 -20.90 -2.81 9.20
C PRO A 28 -20.71 -2.29 10.63
N GLY A 29 -21.81 -1.81 11.23
CA GLY A 29 -21.82 -1.13 12.51
C GLY A 29 -21.61 0.39 12.43
N ASP A 30 -21.35 0.96 11.25
CA ASP A 30 -21.24 2.41 11.07
C ASP A 30 -22.62 3.03 10.81
N VAL A 31 -22.90 4.10 11.55
CA VAL A 31 -24.15 4.88 11.46
C VAL A 31 -23.84 6.29 10.98
N VAL A 32 -24.49 6.72 9.89
CA VAL A 32 -24.41 8.10 9.38
C VAL A 32 -25.74 8.80 9.59
N ALA A 33 -25.74 9.86 10.36
CA ALA A 33 -26.88 10.70 10.64
C ALA A 33 -26.88 11.93 9.73
N LEU A 34 -27.83 11.97 8.77
CA LEU A 34 -27.96 13.01 7.76
C LEU A 34 -28.85 14.15 8.27
N GLN A 35 -28.27 15.30 8.53
CA GLN A 35 -28.95 16.49 9.03
C GLN A 35 -29.04 17.57 7.96
N GLY A 36 -30.11 18.39 8.04
CA GLY A 36 -30.31 19.52 7.13
C GLY A 36 -31.80 19.72 6.78
N PRO A 37 -32.17 20.89 6.27
CA PRO A 37 -33.56 21.22 5.91
C PRO A 37 -34.10 20.32 4.80
N VAL A 38 -35.39 20.44 4.50
CA VAL A 38 -36.00 19.82 3.34
C VAL A 38 -35.33 20.34 2.07
N GLY A 39 -34.98 19.44 1.12
CA GLY A 39 -34.29 19.80 -0.11
C GLY A 39 -32.77 20.01 0.05
N ALA A 40 -32.19 19.82 1.24
CA ALA A 40 -30.74 19.97 1.47
C ALA A 40 -29.89 18.94 0.71
N GLY A 41 -30.45 17.80 0.29
CA GLY A 41 -29.72 16.76 -0.45
C GLY A 41 -29.44 15.47 0.34
N LYS A 42 -30.09 15.26 1.48
CA LYS A 42 -29.93 14.05 2.31
C LYS A 42 -30.18 12.76 1.52
N THR A 43 -31.34 12.66 0.88
CA THR A 43 -31.68 11.51 0.03
C THR A 43 -30.78 11.42 -1.22
N HIS A 44 -30.30 12.54 -1.76
CA HIS A 44 -29.34 12.55 -2.86
C HIS A 44 -28.03 11.89 -2.44
N PHE A 45 -27.52 12.24 -1.26
CA PHE A 45 -26.34 11.61 -0.66
C PHE A 45 -26.58 10.10 -0.41
N ALA A 46 -27.68 9.73 0.25
CA ALA A 46 -28.00 8.33 0.56
C ALA A 46 -28.09 7.48 -0.72
N ARG A 47 -28.77 8.00 -1.76
CA ARG A 47 -28.87 7.35 -3.08
C ARG A 47 -27.49 7.12 -3.71
N ALA A 48 -26.63 8.13 -3.71
CA ALA A 48 -25.29 8.03 -4.28
C ALA A 48 -24.42 7.01 -3.50
N PHE A 49 -24.55 6.97 -2.18
CA PHE A 49 -23.88 6.00 -1.31
C PHE A 49 -24.31 4.55 -1.62
N ILE A 50 -25.63 4.30 -1.60
CA ILE A 50 -26.19 2.95 -1.81
C ILE A 50 -25.81 2.42 -3.19
N ARG A 51 -25.97 3.24 -4.23
CA ARG A 51 -25.58 2.87 -5.60
C ARG A 51 -24.10 2.58 -5.73
N ALA A 52 -23.24 3.33 -5.04
CA ALA A 52 -21.80 3.08 -5.03
C ALA A 52 -21.46 1.74 -4.37
N ARG A 53 -22.17 1.35 -3.31
CA ARG A 53 -22.01 0.05 -2.64
C ARG A 53 -22.49 -1.11 -3.51
N GLN A 54 -23.64 -0.97 -4.16
CA GLN A 54 -24.22 -2.01 -5.03
C GLN A 54 -23.45 -2.17 -6.36
N GLY A 55 -22.76 -1.14 -6.83
CA GLY A 55 -21.99 -1.19 -8.07
C GLY A 55 -22.88 -1.43 -9.29
N GLU A 56 -22.56 -2.46 -10.09
CA GLU A 56 -23.30 -2.82 -11.31
C GLU A 56 -24.71 -3.36 -11.01
N ALA A 57 -24.95 -3.86 -9.82
CA ALA A 57 -26.27 -4.35 -9.36
C ALA A 57 -27.14 -3.23 -8.78
N ALA A 58 -26.79 -1.95 -9.01
CA ALA A 58 -27.48 -0.83 -8.41
C ALA A 58 -28.95 -0.73 -8.84
N GLU A 59 -29.83 -0.76 -7.84
CA GLU A 59 -31.27 -0.61 -7.98
C GLU A 59 -31.69 0.86 -7.94
N GLU A 60 -32.98 1.12 -8.22
CA GLU A 60 -33.56 2.42 -7.94
C GLU A 60 -33.66 2.64 -6.44
N VAL A 61 -33.17 3.78 -5.95
CA VAL A 61 -33.16 4.14 -4.54
C VAL A 61 -34.13 5.33 -4.33
N PRO A 62 -35.43 5.08 -4.04
CA PRO A 62 -36.36 6.13 -3.68
C PRO A 62 -36.09 6.65 -2.26
N SER A 63 -36.76 7.74 -1.89
CA SER A 63 -36.79 8.21 -0.50
C SER A 63 -37.71 7.33 0.35
N PRO A 64 -37.27 6.84 1.53
CA PRO A 64 -38.12 6.02 2.39
C PRO A 64 -39.08 6.83 3.26
N THR A 65 -39.41 8.05 2.88
CA THR A 65 -40.32 8.94 3.67
C THR A 65 -41.68 8.32 3.94
N PHE A 66 -42.15 7.36 3.12
CA PHE A 66 -43.43 6.65 3.37
C PHE A 66 -43.24 5.30 4.03
N THR A 67 -42.18 4.57 3.67
CA THR A 67 -41.86 3.24 4.20
C THR A 67 -41.04 3.28 5.47
N LEU A 68 -40.58 4.46 5.88
CA LEU A 68 -39.66 4.76 6.97
C LEU A 68 -38.28 4.12 6.84
N VAL A 69 -38.17 2.88 6.35
CA VAL A 69 -36.92 2.15 6.16
C VAL A 69 -36.96 1.38 4.84
N GLN A 70 -35.81 1.34 4.17
CA GLN A 70 -35.51 0.44 3.04
C GLN A 70 -34.15 -0.20 3.26
N THR A 71 -34.03 -1.47 2.90
CA THR A 71 -32.82 -2.26 3.04
C THR A 71 -32.28 -2.64 1.67
N TYR A 72 -30.97 -2.62 1.55
CA TYR A 72 -30.20 -2.98 0.35
C TYR A 72 -29.06 -3.89 0.77
N ALA A 73 -28.47 -4.62 -0.20
CA ALA A 73 -27.26 -5.39 0.04
C ALA A 73 -26.20 -5.04 -1.00
N ASP A 74 -24.94 -5.03 -0.60
CA ASP A 74 -23.83 -4.97 -1.54
C ASP A 74 -23.48 -6.37 -2.07
N PRO A 75 -22.66 -6.51 -3.13
CA PRO A 75 -22.28 -7.80 -3.70
C PRO A 75 -21.56 -8.75 -2.73
N MET A 76 -21.04 -8.23 -1.61
CA MET A 76 -20.39 -9.02 -0.56
C MET A 76 -21.37 -9.46 0.54
N GLY A 77 -22.65 -9.11 0.41
CA GLY A 77 -23.69 -9.43 1.38
C GLY A 77 -23.77 -8.48 2.58
N THR A 78 -23.07 -7.34 2.55
CA THR A 78 -23.23 -6.33 3.60
C THR A 78 -24.55 -5.62 3.43
N GLU A 79 -25.38 -5.61 4.48
CA GLU A 79 -26.63 -4.87 4.49
C GLU A 79 -26.40 -3.36 4.63
N ILE A 80 -27.25 -2.59 3.93
CA ILE A 80 -27.29 -1.13 3.99
C ILE A 80 -28.73 -0.75 4.31
N TRP A 81 -28.93 -0.07 5.41
CA TRP A 81 -30.23 0.40 5.83
C TRP A 81 -30.33 1.90 5.58
N HIS A 82 -31.42 2.30 4.92
CA HIS A 82 -31.75 3.69 4.68
C HIS A 82 -33.07 4.02 5.38
N ALA A 83 -32.99 4.85 6.42
CA ALA A 83 -34.11 5.26 7.23
C ALA A 83 -34.39 6.76 7.03
N ASP A 84 -35.67 7.15 6.92
CA ASP A 84 -36.14 8.53 6.93
C ASP A 84 -37.13 8.70 8.09
N LEU A 85 -36.70 9.39 9.14
CA LEU A 85 -37.45 9.51 10.38
C LEU A 85 -38.31 10.77 10.40
N TYR A 86 -38.47 11.49 9.27
CA TYR A 86 -39.24 12.75 9.22
C TYR A 86 -40.68 12.62 9.78
N ARG A 87 -41.30 11.46 9.56
CA ARG A 87 -42.69 11.18 10.01
C ARG A 87 -42.79 10.45 11.33
N LEU A 88 -41.66 10.10 11.96
CA LEU A 88 -41.66 9.42 13.23
C LEU A 88 -42.26 10.35 14.31
N THR A 89 -43.19 9.84 15.05
CA THR A 89 -43.88 10.59 16.13
C THR A 89 -43.36 10.23 17.49
N HIS A 90 -42.84 9.01 17.67
CA HIS A 90 -42.34 8.52 18.93
C HIS A 90 -41.04 7.70 18.77
N PRO A 91 -40.00 7.90 19.60
CA PRO A 91 -38.75 7.17 19.50
C PRO A 91 -38.86 5.65 19.62
N ASP A 92 -39.91 5.15 20.33
CA ASP A 92 -40.12 3.69 20.51
C ASP A 92 -40.45 2.96 19.20
N GLU A 93 -40.94 3.68 18.20
CA GLU A 93 -41.17 3.13 16.85
C GLU A 93 -39.87 2.64 16.15
N LEU A 94 -38.70 3.17 16.56
CA LEU A 94 -37.40 2.69 16.05
C LEU A 94 -37.13 1.21 16.36
N VAL A 95 -37.57 0.76 17.55
CA VAL A 95 -37.36 -0.64 17.96
C VAL A 95 -38.23 -1.56 17.09
N GLU A 96 -39.43 -1.13 16.73
CA GLU A 96 -40.34 -1.89 15.87
C GLU A 96 -39.80 -1.98 14.43
N LEU A 97 -39.01 -0.99 13.98
CA LEU A 97 -38.37 -0.97 12.68
C LEU A 97 -37.10 -1.84 12.58
N GLY A 98 -36.60 -2.41 13.70
CA GLY A 98 -35.42 -3.26 13.74
C GLY A 98 -34.09 -2.49 13.57
N LEU A 99 -34.11 -1.14 13.68
CA LEU A 99 -32.93 -0.30 13.48
C LEU A 99 -31.82 -0.55 14.52
N ASP A 100 -32.22 -0.90 15.77
CA ASP A 100 -31.26 -1.18 16.85
C ASP A 100 -30.35 -2.40 16.55
N GLU A 101 -30.90 -3.41 15.89
CA GLU A 101 -30.12 -4.58 15.43
C GLU A 101 -29.27 -4.21 14.22
N ALA A 102 -29.86 -3.52 13.25
CA ALA A 102 -29.17 -3.10 12.03
C ALA A 102 -27.93 -2.23 12.32
N MET A 103 -27.99 -1.35 13.33
CA MET A 103 -26.86 -0.50 13.74
C MET A 103 -25.64 -1.28 14.26
N ARG A 104 -25.74 -2.59 14.52
CA ARG A 104 -24.62 -3.43 14.96
C ARG A 104 -23.92 -4.10 13.80
N ASP A 105 -24.67 -4.54 12.78
CA ASP A 105 -24.20 -5.47 11.77
C ASP A 105 -24.33 -4.95 10.33
N ALA A 106 -24.99 -3.79 10.14
CA ALA A 106 -25.19 -3.16 8.84
C ALA A 106 -24.56 -1.76 8.78
N VAL A 107 -24.50 -1.17 7.59
CA VAL A 107 -24.24 0.26 7.43
C VAL A 107 -25.58 0.97 7.41
N VAL A 108 -25.78 1.94 8.31
CA VAL A 108 -27.07 2.60 8.48
C VAL A 108 -26.99 4.09 8.14
N LEU A 109 -27.82 4.53 7.20
CA LEU A 109 -28.01 5.95 6.84
C LEU A 109 -29.35 6.41 7.42
N VAL A 110 -29.35 7.45 8.26
CA VAL A 110 -30.55 7.96 8.93
C VAL A 110 -30.78 9.42 8.53
N GLU A 111 -31.85 9.69 7.79
CA GLU A 111 -32.33 11.06 7.55
C GLU A 111 -33.19 11.50 8.74
N TRP A 112 -33.12 12.78 9.11
CA TRP A 112 -33.86 13.38 10.22
C TRP A 112 -33.57 12.69 11.57
N PRO A 113 -32.31 12.55 11.97
CA PRO A 113 -31.93 11.78 13.16
C PRO A 113 -32.53 12.33 14.46
N ASP A 114 -32.87 13.61 14.52
CA ASP A 114 -33.44 14.27 15.70
C ASP A 114 -34.81 13.70 16.09
N HIS A 115 -35.51 13.05 15.15
CA HIS A 115 -36.81 12.40 15.41
C HIS A 115 -36.66 10.99 16.00
N GLY A 116 -35.47 10.36 15.86
CA GLY A 116 -35.23 8.98 16.25
C GLY A 116 -34.62 8.78 17.63
N GLY A 117 -34.44 9.83 18.42
CA GLY A 117 -33.79 9.73 19.71
C GLY A 117 -32.28 9.55 19.63
N ARG A 118 -31.67 8.78 20.54
CA ARG A 118 -30.22 8.65 20.65
C ARG A 118 -29.68 7.53 19.72
N LEU A 119 -28.94 7.91 18.69
CA LEU A 119 -28.19 6.98 17.85
C LEU A 119 -26.84 6.58 18.52
N PRO A 120 -26.38 5.33 18.36
CA PRO A 120 -25.12 4.89 18.92
C PRO A 120 -23.94 5.45 18.11
N ASP A 121 -23.20 6.38 18.68
CA ASP A 121 -21.92 6.93 18.20
C ASP A 121 -21.87 7.27 16.69
N PRO A 122 -22.87 8.02 16.15
CA PRO A 122 -22.99 8.24 14.73
C PRO A 122 -21.96 9.25 14.21
N LEU A 123 -21.65 9.15 12.90
CA LEU A 123 -21.10 10.27 12.14
C LEU A 123 -22.25 11.21 11.77
N LEU A 124 -22.23 12.42 12.27
CA LEU A 124 -23.17 13.47 11.85
C LEU A 124 -22.67 14.11 10.54
N LEU A 125 -23.52 14.09 9.53
CA LEU A 125 -23.29 14.74 8.26
C LEU A 125 -24.34 15.84 8.08
N GLY A 126 -23.93 17.08 8.33
CA GLY A 126 -24.77 18.25 8.15
C GLY A 126 -24.73 18.77 6.71
N LEU A 127 -25.86 19.01 6.12
CA LEU A 127 -26.03 19.56 4.77
C LEU A 127 -26.78 20.89 4.86
N GLU A 128 -26.06 21.99 4.67
CA GLU A 128 -26.63 23.35 4.78
C GLU A 128 -26.53 24.04 3.42
N PRO A 129 -27.67 24.43 2.81
CA PRO A 129 -27.68 25.32 1.63
C PRO A 129 -26.97 26.62 1.94
N GLN A 130 -26.17 27.12 1.01
CA GLN A 130 -25.49 28.42 1.19
C GLN A 130 -26.44 29.57 0.81
N ALA A 131 -26.40 30.65 1.59
CA ALA A 131 -27.30 31.77 1.36
C ALA A 131 -27.03 32.50 0.04
N GLU A 132 -25.79 32.48 -0.41
CA GLU A 132 -25.33 33.16 -1.65
C GLU A 132 -25.65 32.36 -2.89
N ASP A 133 -25.69 31.03 -2.80
CA ASP A 133 -26.00 30.11 -3.90
C ASP A 133 -26.75 28.87 -3.35
N PRO A 134 -28.07 28.77 -3.55
CA PRO A 134 -28.87 27.64 -3.06
C PRO A 134 -28.52 26.29 -3.68
N ASP A 135 -27.77 26.24 -4.79
CA ASP A 135 -27.29 25.01 -5.41
C ASP A 135 -26.01 24.48 -4.74
N LEU A 136 -25.36 25.30 -3.94
CA LEU A 136 -24.18 24.91 -3.17
C LEU A 136 -24.53 24.56 -1.71
N ARG A 137 -23.75 23.69 -1.14
CA ARG A 137 -23.87 23.21 0.25
C ARG A 137 -22.57 23.46 0.99
N ARG A 138 -22.72 23.79 2.29
CA ARG A 138 -21.70 23.52 3.30
C ARG A 138 -21.99 22.14 3.87
N ILE A 139 -21.06 21.23 3.75
CA ILE A 139 -21.18 19.88 4.33
C ILE A 139 -20.24 19.80 5.54
N THR A 140 -20.77 19.48 6.70
CA THR A 140 -20.01 19.30 7.95
C THR A 140 -20.02 17.83 8.34
N LEU A 141 -18.86 17.35 8.82
CA LEU A 141 -18.68 16.02 9.40
C LEU A 141 -18.33 16.20 10.87
N ALA A 142 -19.11 15.61 11.77
CA ALA A 142 -18.87 15.66 13.21
C ALA A 142 -19.09 14.27 13.83
N GLY A 143 -18.28 13.92 14.84
CA GLY A 143 -18.37 12.62 15.48
C GLY A 143 -17.46 12.52 16.70
N ALA A 144 -17.36 11.32 17.28
CA ALA A 144 -16.46 11.05 18.39
C ALA A 144 -15.08 10.59 17.88
N GLU A 145 -14.02 11.15 18.44
CA GLU A 145 -12.65 10.65 18.29
C GLU A 145 -12.44 9.45 19.23
N PRO A 146 -11.63 8.43 18.84
CA PRO A 146 -10.86 8.33 17.60
C PRO A 146 -11.63 7.67 16.44
N ARG A 147 -12.88 7.21 16.63
CA ARG A 147 -13.65 6.42 15.66
C ARG A 147 -13.72 7.11 14.30
N TRP A 148 -14.07 8.38 14.28
CA TRP A 148 -14.36 9.13 13.07
C TRP A 148 -13.22 10.04 12.59
N GLY A 149 -12.07 10.05 13.28
CA GLY A 149 -10.95 10.94 12.95
C GLY A 149 -10.43 10.78 11.51
N ALA A 150 -10.48 9.57 10.97
CA ALA A 150 -10.09 9.32 9.57
C ALA A 150 -10.96 10.05 8.53
N MET A 151 -12.18 10.50 8.91
CA MET A 151 -13.08 11.27 8.04
C MET A 151 -12.56 12.69 7.76
N ALA A 152 -11.60 13.19 8.53
CA ALA A 152 -10.95 14.48 8.29
C ALA A 152 -10.32 14.59 6.88
N ARG A 153 -9.96 13.46 6.27
CA ARG A 153 -9.34 13.41 4.94
C ARG A 153 -10.34 13.56 3.78
N LEU A 154 -11.64 13.31 4.03
CA LEU A 154 -12.64 13.23 2.98
C LEU A 154 -12.79 14.52 2.14
N PRO A 155 -12.81 15.73 2.70
CA PRO A 155 -12.91 16.94 1.89
C PRO A 155 -11.77 17.11 0.89
N ALA A 156 -10.54 16.79 1.29
CA ALA A 156 -9.39 16.85 0.40
C ALA A 156 -9.48 15.81 -0.72
N MET A 157 -9.85 14.56 -0.39
CA MET A 157 -10.07 13.49 -1.38
C MET A 157 -11.15 13.89 -2.40
N VAL A 158 -12.30 14.39 -1.93
CA VAL A 158 -13.42 14.81 -2.79
C VAL A 158 -12.99 15.96 -3.72
N ARG A 159 -12.30 16.98 -3.18
CA ARG A 159 -11.80 18.09 -4.00
C ARG A 159 -10.84 17.62 -5.09
N LEU A 160 -9.91 16.73 -4.78
CA LEU A 160 -8.98 16.19 -5.78
C LEU A 160 -9.71 15.40 -6.86
N ILE A 161 -10.55 14.44 -6.45
CA ILE A 161 -11.34 13.59 -7.36
C ILE A 161 -12.23 14.43 -8.26
N HIS A 162 -12.93 15.41 -7.70
CA HIS A 162 -13.81 16.30 -8.45
C HIS A 162 -13.02 17.15 -9.46
N ARG A 163 -11.96 17.83 -9.01
CA ARG A 163 -11.09 18.67 -9.85
C ARG A 163 -10.45 17.89 -11.00
N ALA A 164 -10.14 16.62 -10.77
CA ALA A 164 -9.57 15.73 -11.77
C ALA A 164 -10.61 15.13 -12.75
N GLY A 165 -11.91 15.45 -12.61
CA GLY A 165 -12.97 14.94 -13.48
C GLY A 165 -13.35 13.49 -13.23
N TRP A 166 -13.20 13.00 -11.99
CA TRP A 166 -13.51 11.64 -11.57
C TRP A 166 -14.64 11.56 -10.54
N ALA A 167 -15.41 12.62 -10.37
CA ALA A 167 -16.43 12.67 -9.32
C ALA A 167 -17.56 11.63 -9.49
N GLN A 168 -17.76 11.09 -10.69
CA GLN A 168 -18.71 10.00 -10.93
C GLN A 168 -18.16 8.61 -10.63
N ALA A 169 -16.85 8.49 -10.44
CA ALA A 169 -16.20 7.19 -10.21
C ALA A 169 -16.67 6.52 -8.92
N ARG A 170 -16.87 5.21 -8.97
CA ARG A 170 -17.00 4.35 -7.81
C ARG A 170 -15.60 4.05 -7.28
N LEU A 171 -15.43 4.11 -5.99
CA LEU A 171 -14.18 3.75 -5.33
C LEU A 171 -14.24 2.32 -4.79
N ALA A 172 -13.15 1.57 -4.98
CA ALA A 172 -12.93 0.27 -4.37
C ALA A 172 -11.59 0.28 -3.61
N PRO A 173 -11.57 -0.09 -2.33
CA PRO A 173 -10.31 -0.16 -1.59
C PRO A 173 -9.40 -1.21 -2.21
N LEU A 174 -8.12 -0.87 -2.41
CA LEU A 174 -7.09 -1.81 -2.77
C LEU A 174 -6.40 -2.32 -1.50
N ALA A 175 -6.09 -3.62 -1.48
CA ALA A 175 -5.34 -4.19 -0.37
C ALA A 175 -3.97 -3.51 -0.27
N GLY A 176 -3.71 -2.83 0.86
CA GLY A 176 -2.41 -2.26 1.17
C GLY A 176 -1.54 -3.29 1.89
N ASP A 177 -0.26 -3.33 1.58
CA ASP A 177 0.74 -4.04 2.39
C ASP A 177 1.08 -3.20 3.65
N ALA A 178 2.15 -3.46 4.34
CA ALA A 178 2.55 -2.86 5.62
C ALA A 178 2.74 -1.32 5.64
N SER A 179 2.37 -0.61 4.58
CA SER A 179 2.46 0.85 4.42
C SER A 179 1.35 1.58 5.20
N SER A 180 1.64 2.80 5.64
CA SER A 180 0.64 3.73 6.18
C SER A 180 -0.23 4.39 5.09
N ARG A 181 0.08 4.17 3.82
CA ARG A 181 -0.67 4.69 2.67
C ARG A 181 -1.91 3.84 2.42
N ARG A 182 -3.01 4.50 2.03
CA ARG A 182 -4.24 3.83 1.57
C ARG A 182 -4.38 4.02 0.08
N TYR A 183 -4.90 3.00 -0.60
CA TYR A 183 -5.12 3.05 -2.03
C TYR A 183 -6.56 2.71 -2.35
N PHE A 184 -7.14 3.44 -3.30
CA PHE A 184 -8.49 3.19 -3.79
C PHE A 184 -8.48 3.19 -5.31
N ARG A 185 -9.04 2.15 -5.93
CA ARG A 185 -9.27 2.14 -7.37
C ARG A 185 -10.52 2.92 -7.69
N LEU A 186 -10.43 3.85 -8.62
CA LEU A 186 -11.55 4.60 -9.18
C LEU A 186 -12.00 3.92 -10.46
N LEU A 187 -13.31 3.66 -10.56
CA LEU A 187 -13.96 3.00 -11.69
C LEU A 187 -15.06 3.91 -12.24
N ASP A 188 -14.94 4.32 -13.51
CA ASP A 188 -15.88 5.21 -14.20
C ASP A 188 -16.08 4.72 -15.65
N GLY A 189 -17.02 3.81 -15.84
CA GLY A 189 -17.15 3.05 -17.08
C GLY A 189 -15.91 2.22 -17.36
N GLU A 190 -15.27 2.44 -18.50
CA GLU A 190 -14.01 1.80 -18.88
C GLU A 190 -12.76 2.49 -18.28
N ARG A 191 -12.93 3.72 -17.77
CA ARG A 191 -11.83 4.49 -17.18
C ARG A 191 -11.47 3.94 -15.81
N ARG A 192 -10.17 3.84 -15.55
CA ARG A 192 -9.61 3.40 -14.26
C ARG A 192 -8.49 4.32 -13.82
N ALA A 193 -8.42 4.55 -12.53
CA ALA A 193 -7.34 5.28 -11.87
C ALA A 193 -7.15 4.75 -10.46
N VAL A 194 -6.03 5.11 -9.83
CA VAL A 194 -5.74 4.76 -8.43
C VAL A 194 -5.54 6.04 -7.63
N LEU A 195 -6.35 6.25 -6.60
CA LEU A 195 -6.12 7.30 -5.60
C LEU A 195 -5.18 6.76 -4.53
N MET A 196 -4.05 7.40 -4.36
CA MET A 196 -3.15 7.21 -3.22
C MET A 196 -3.45 8.28 -2.17
N ASP A 197 -3.72 7.84 -0.94
CA ASP A 197 -3.90 8.67 0.24
C ASP A 197 -2.76 8.39 1.21
N ALA A 198 -1.79 9.29 1.23
CA ALA A 198 -0.62 9.29 2.10
C ALA A 198 -0.74 10.38 3.17
N ALA A 199 0.17 10.39 4.14
CA ALA A 199 0.24 11.48 5.09
C ALA A 199 0.55 12.81 4.38
N PRO A 200 -0.02 13.95 4.83
CA PRO A 200 0.25 15.25 4.26
C PRO A 200 1.74 15.55 4.13
N GLY A 201 2.16 16.09 2.99
CA GLY A 201 3.55 16.49 2.72
C GLY A 201 4.54 15.32 2.55
N THR A 202 4.08 14.07 2.34
CA THR A 202 4.98 12.90 2.21
C THR A 202 5.06 12.31 0.79
N THR A 203 4.56 13.02 -0.21
CA THR A 203 4.48 12.52 -1.59
C THR A 203 5.59 13.01 -2.52
N ASP A 204 6.44 13.93 -2.08
CA ASP A 204 7.46 14.57 -2.92
C ASP A 204 8.44 13.57 -3.54
N SER A 205 8.92 12.61 -2.75
CA SER A 205 9.82 11.56 -3.26
C SER A 205 9.15 10.69 -4.33
N TYR A 206 7.86 10.36 -4.15
CA TYR A 206 7.09 9.62 -5.14
C TYR A 206 6.95 10.42 -6.43
N VAL A 207 6.55 11.69 -6.35
CA VAL A 207 6.37 12.58 -7.51
C VAL A 207 7.69 12.76 -8.27
N THR A 208 8.77 13.09 -7.55
CA THR A 208 10.08 13.32 -8.13
C THR A 208 10.61 12.07 -8.84
N MET A 209 10.50 10.91 -8.19
CA MET A 209 10.96 9.65 -8.78
C MET A 209 10.09 9.23 -9.97
N THR A 210 8.77 9.39 -9.91
CA THR A 210 7.87 9.16 -11.05
C THR A 210 8.28 9.98 -12.26
N GLN A 211 8.52 11.27 -12.07
CA GLN A 211 8.94 12.17 -13.16
C GLN A 211 10.29 11.75 -13.76
N TRP A 212 11.25 11.37 -12.91
CA TRP A 212 12.55 10.90 -13.36
C TRP A 212 12.47 9.61 -14.18
N LEU A 213 11.69 8.64 -13.71
CA LEU A 213 11.49 7.35 -14.40
C LEU A 213 10.77 7.54 -15.73
N ARG A 214 9.63 8.22 -15.72
CA ARG A 214 8.83 8.45 -16.94
C ARG A 214 9.57 9.30 -17.98
N GLY A 215 10.32 10.28 -17.54
CA GLY A 215 11.18 11.10 -18.43
C GLY A 215 12.28 10.30 -19.15
N ARG A 216 12.51 9.05 -18.73
CA ARG A 216 13.47 8.11 -19.33
C ARG A 216 12.82 6.90 -20.00
N GLY A 217 11.49 6.91 -20.12
CA GLY A 217 10.74 5.85 -20.80
C GLY A 217 10.33 4.68 -19.91
N PHE A 218 10.63 4.69 -18.61
CA PHE A 218 10.19 3.64 -17.70
C PHE A 218 8.71 3.80 -17.37
N HIS A 219 8.01 2.68 -17.23
CA HIS A 219 6.57 2.66 -17.00
C HIS A 219 6.25 2.73 -15.49
N ALA A 220 6.51 3.89 -14.87
CA ALA A 220 5.93 4.27 -13.59
C ALA A 220 4.52 4.85 -13.80
N PRO A 221 3.56 4.69 -12.86
CA PRO A 221 2.20 5.22 -12.99
C PRO A 221 2.21 6.72 -13.29
N GLU A 222 1.47 7.15 -14.29
CA GLU A 222 1.27 8.57 -14.56
C GLU A 222 0.54 9.26 -13.41
N ILE A 223 0.97 10.46 -13.04
CA ILE A 223 0.29 11.29 -12.05
C ILE A 223 -0.78 12.11 -12.79
N LEU A 224 -2.03 11.66 -12.73
CA LEU A 224 -3.16 12.30 -13.39
C LEU A 224 -3.59 13.60 -12.70
N ALA A 225 -3.47 13.64 -11.36
CA ALA A 225 -3.68 14.81 -10.53
C ALA A 225 -2.96 14.66 -9.19
N ALA A 226 -2.61 15.78 -8.55
CA ALA A 226 -1.92 15.79 -7.27
C ALA A 226 -2.45 16.89 -6.34
N ASP A 227 -2.44 16.58 -5.05
CA ASP A 227 -2.50 17.53 -3.95
C ASP A 227 -1.42 17.12 -2.94
N GLN A 228 -0.18 17.58 -3.19
CA GLN A 228 0.98 17.18 -2.40
C GLN A 228 0.93 17.73 -0.97
N VAL A 229 0.28 18.86 -0.76
CA VAL A 229 0.07 19.43 0.58
C VAL A 229 -0.76 18.49 1.42
N GLU A 230 -1.84 17.96 0.83
CA GLU A 230 -2.70 16.97 1.48
C GLU A 230 -2.16 15.53 1.37
N GLY A 231 -1.10 15.28 0.63
CA GLY A 231 -0.55 13.94 0.44
C GLY A 231 -1.40 13.03 -0.45
N LEU A 232 -2.14 13.60 -1.40
CA LEU A 232 -3.04 12.87 -2.28
C LEU A 232 -2.52 12.87 -3.72
N LEU A 233 -2.48 11.68 -4.34
CA LEU A 233 -2.17 11.55 -5.76
C LEU A 233 -3.23 10.70 -6.45
N LEU A 234 -3.68 11.13 -7.63
CA LEU A 234 -4.45 10.32 -8.54
C LEU A 234 -3.51 9.79 -9.63
N LEU A 235 -3.42 8.48 -9.73
CA LEU A 235 -2.43 7.76 -10.52
C LEU A 235 -3.08 6.94 -11.62
N GLU A 236 -2.35 6.68 -12.69
CA GLU A 236 -2.66 5.64 -13.66
C GLU A 236 -2.84 4.28 -12.97
N ASP A 237 -3.86 3.53 -13.37
CA ASP A 237 -4.05 2.15 -12.95
C ASP A 237 -3.32 1.20 -13.90
N LEU A 238 -2.24 0.62 -13.46
CA LEU A 238 -1.44 -0.34 -14.23
C LEU A 238 -2.06 -1.74 -14.30
N GLY A 239 -3.23 -1.94 -13.70
CA GLY A 239 -3.95 -3.21 -13.68
C GLY A 239 -3.56 -4.12 -12.52
N ASP A 240 -3.96 -5.40 -12.63
CA ASP A 240 -3.88 -6.36 -11.53
C ASP A 240 -2.83 -7.45 -11.74
N ASP A 241 -2.16 -7.48 -12.88
CA ASP A 241 -1.20 -8.53 -13.22
C ASP A 241 0.16 -8.35 -12.54
N LEU A 242 0.16 -8.34 -11.20
CA LEU A 242 1.40 -8.42 -10.42
C LEU A 242 2.24 -9.60 -10.93
N VAL A 243 3.52 -9.36 -11.18
CA VAL A 243 4.46 -10.41 -11.59
C VAL A 243 4.39 -11.60 -10.62
N ALA A 244 4.21 -11.34 -9.34
CA ALA A 244 4.03 -12.34 -8.31
C ALA A 244 2.85 -13.29 -8.59
N ARG A 245 1.68 -12.73 -8.95
CA ARG A 245 0.48 -13.49 -9.27
C ARG A 245 0.63 -14.24 -10.58
N VAL A 246 1.17 -13.56 -11.60
CA VAL A 246 1.41 -14.17 -12.91
C VAL A 246 2.34 -15.37 -12.82
N LEU A 247 3.41 -15.28 -12.01
CA LEU A 247 4.33 -16.40 -11.80
C LEU A 247 3.69 -17.57 -11.04
N ALA A 248 2.75 -17.30 -10.14
CA ALA A 248 2.01 -18.35 -9.42
C ALA A 248 1.01 -19.07 -10.34
N GLU A 249 0.30 -18.32 -11.18
CA GLU A 249 -0.72 -18.87 -12.10
C GLU A 249 -0.10 -19.49 -13.37
N ARG A 250 1.01 -18.93 -13.86
CA ARG A 250 1.68 -19.29 -15.12
C ARG A 250 3.18 -19.47 -14.93
N PRO A 251 3.66 -20.47 -14.16
CA PRO A 251 5.08 -20.63 -13.80
C PRO A 251 5.99 -20.82 -15.01
N GLY A 252 5.45 -21.31 -16.14
CA GLY A 252 6.21 -21.41 -17.39
C GLY A 252 6.70 -20.09 -17.99
N LEU A 253 6.13 -18.95 -17.55
CA LEU A 253 6.60 -17.61 -17.95
C LEU A 253 7.82 -17.13 -17.16
N ALA A 254 8.28 -17.86 -16.14
CA ALA A 254 9.35 -17.40 -15.27
C ALA A 254 10.63 -17.01 -16.03
N PRO A 255 11.18 -17.80 -16.98
CA PRO A 255 12.35 -17.38 -17.72
C PRO A 255 12.16 -16.08 -18.50
N GLN A 256 10.99 -15.88 -19.11
CA GLN A 256 10.67 -14.67 -19.84
C GLN A 256 10.54 -13.45 -18.91
N ILE A 257 9.86 -13.62 -17.79
CA ILE A 257 9.61 -12.53 -16.83
C ILE A 257 10.93 -12.08 -16.19
N TYR A 258 11.74 -13.02 -15.69
CA TYR A 258 13.03 -12.68 -15.08
C TYR A 258 14.01 -12.08 -16.10
N GLY A 259 14.00 -12.58 -17.34
CA GLY A 259 14.76 -11.96 -18.43
C GLY A 259 14.36 -10.49 -18.67
N ARG A 260 13.05 -10.20 -18.68
CA ARG A 260 12.55 -8.81 -18.80
C ARG A 260 12.90 -7.95 -17.59
N MET A 261 12.91 -8.52 -16.38
CA MET A 261 13.37 -7.83 -15.17
C MET A 261 14.84 -7.47 -15.28
N THR A 262 15.69 -8.39 -15.75
CA THR A 262 17.12 -8.14 -15.98
C THR A 262 17.35 -7.07 -17.06
N ASP A 263 16.62 -7.13 -18.18
CA ASP A 263 16.73 -6.13 -19.25
C ASP A 263 16.35 -4.73 -18.76
N LEU A 264 15.29 -4.62 -17.97
CA LEU A 264 14.89 -3.36 -17.34
C LEU A 264 15.99 -2.80 -16.43
N LEU A 265 16.64 -3.65 -15.61
CA LEU A 265 17.75 -3.20 -14.76
C LEU A 265 18.96 -2.73 -15.58
N VAL A 266 19.30 -3.43 -16.67
CA VAL A 266 20.38 -3.02 -17.57
C VAL A 266 20.10 -1.63 -18.14
N GLU A 267 18.88 -1.40 -18.63
CA GLU A 267 18.46 -0.11 -19.17
C GLU A 267 18.48 0.98 -18.08
N LEU A 268 17.90 0.70 -16.90
CA LEU A 268 17.83 1.62 -15.76
C LEU A 268 19.21 2.06 -15.30
N HIS A 269 20.12 1.11 -15.16
CA HIS A 269 21.49 1.36 -14.70
C HIS A 269 22.31 2.18 -15.69
N GLY A 270 21.98 2.10 -16.98
CA GLY A 270 22.60 2.92 -18.04
C GLY A 270 22.38 4.43 -17.86
N HIS A 271 21.35 4.83 -17.10
CA HIS A 271 21.08 6.26 -16.82
C HIS A 271 21.81 6.81 -15.58
N GLY A 272 22.50 5.95 -14.81
CA GLY A 272 23.13 6.35 -13.54
C GLY A 272 22.10 6.68 -12.45
N ALA A 273 22.58 7.06 -11.27
CA ALA A 273 21.73 7.48 -10.16
C ALA A 273 21.54 9.00 -10.15
N PRO A 274 20.32 9.53 -9.94
CA PRO A 274 20.12 10.97 -9.78
C PRO A 274 20.63 11.45 -8.42
N ASP A 275 21.05 12.71 -8.34
CA ASP A 275 21.68 13.30 -7.14
C ASP A 275 20.72 13.43 -5.94
N PHE A 276 19.40 13.36 -6.17
CA PHE A 276 18.40 13.51 -5.11
C PHE A 276 18.13 12.21 -4.34
N VAL A 277 18.67 11.06 -4.74
CA VAL A 277 18.49 9.80 -4.01
C VAL A 277 19.59 9.60 -2.98
N LEU A 278 19.26 8.90 -1.89
CA LEU A 278 20.23 8.54 -0.87
C LEU A 278 21.23 7.52 -1.40
N ARG A 279 22.50 7.67 -0.98
CA ARG A 279 23.54 6.69 -1.34
C ARG A 279 23.55 5.55 -0.33
N LEU A 280 23.49 4.34 -0.85
CA LEU A 280 23.59 3.09 -0.09
C LEU A 280 25.04 2.56 -0.24
N ASP A 281 25.95 3.16 0.49
CA ASP A 281 27.35 2.77 0.55
C ASP A 281 27.65 1.74 1.67
N GLY A 282 28.92 1.36 1.81
CA GLY A 282 29.36 0.38 2.82
C GLY A 282 28.93 0.70 4.24
N PRO A 283 29.19 1.92 4.76
CA PRO A 283 28.73 2.35 6.08
C PRO A 283 27.22 2.25 6.28
N GLU A 284 26.42 2.69 5.29
CA GLU A 284 24.96 2.63 5.39
C GLU A 284 24.44 1.19 5.32
N LEU A 285 24.99 0.34 4.45
CA LEU A 285 24.68 -1.09 4.40
C LEU A 285 25.02 -1.81 5.71
N ALA A 286 26.17 -1.48 6.31
CA ALA A 286 26.59 -1.97 7.63
C ALA A 286 25.62 -1.52 8.73
N ARG A 287 25.22 -0.24 8.73
CA ARG A 287 24.24 0.29 9.68
C ARG A 287 22.90 -0.45 9.60
N GLN A 288 22.41 -0.75 8.39
CA GLN A 288 21.14 -1.44 8.19
C GLN A 288 21.14 -2.87 8.72
N VAL A 289 22.27 -3.55 8.69
CA VAL A 289 22.42 -4.90 9.27
C VAL A 289 22.42 -4.86 10.81
N GLY A 290 22.57 -3.71 11.42
CA GLY A 290 22.42 -3.53 12.87
C GLY A 290 21.12 -4.12 13.42
N LEU A 291 20.01 -4.06 12.64
CA LEU A 291 18.76 -4.73 13.01
C LEU A 291 18.89 -6.24 13.17
N PHE A 292 19.72 -6.90 12.36
CA PHE A 292 20.00 -8.31 12.54
C PHE A 292 20.71 -8.56 13.86
N ALA A 293 21.79 -7.82 14.13
CA ALA A 293 22.60 -7.99 15.35
C ALA A 293 21.78 -7.70 16.62
N GLU A 294 20.84 -6.76 16.56
CA GLU A 294 19.97 -6.37 17.67
C GLU A 294 18.92 -7.44 18.00
N TYR A 295 18.24 -7.98 16.98
CA TYR A 295 17.04 -8.79 17.19
C TYR A 295 17.29 -10.29 17.07
N TYR A 296 17.89 -10.74 15.94
CA TYR A 296 17.89 -12.17 15.62
C TYR A 296 18.77 -13.04 16.53
N PRO A 297 20.04 -12.72 16.83
CA PRO A 297 20.88 -13.57 17.66
C PRO A 297 20.31 -13.78 19.07
N ALA A 298 19.76 -12.75 19.69
CA ALA A 298 19.14 -12.85 21.02
C ALA A 298 17.91 -13.79 20.96
N ALA A 299 17.05 -13.60 19.98
CA ALA A 299 15.87 -14.44 19.76
C ALA A 299 16.24 -15.90 19.41
N ALA A 300 17.38 -16.08 18.73
CA ALA A 300 17.91 -17.40 18.38
C ALA A 300 18.67 -18.08 19.53
N GLY A 301 18.79 -17.45 20.71
CA GLY A 301 19.46 -18.02 21.88
C GLY A 301 20.98 -17.78 21.94
N THR A 302 21.49 -16.84 21.16
CA THR A 302 22.92 -16.47 21.12
C THR A 302 23.08 -14.93 21.30
N PRO A 303 22.62 -14.38 22.47
CA PRO A 303 22.69 -12.94 22.71
C PRO A 303 24.14 -12.44 22.65
N GLY A 304 24.34 -11.23 22.17
CA GLY A 304 25.66 -10.60 22.05
C GLY A 304 26.48 -11.06 20.83
N LYS A 305 26.02 -12.04 20.06
CA LYS A 305 26.64 -12.39 18.77
C LYS A 305 26.14 -11.46 17.65
N GLY A 306 26.90 -11.39 16.55
CA GLY A 306 26.54 -10.56 15.37
C GLY A 306 27.19 -9.17 15.36
N GLY A 307 27.87 -8.72 16.40
CA GLY A 307 28.54 -7.40 16.45
C GLY A 307 29.62 -7.20 15.37
N ALA A 308 30.28 -8.27 14.94
CA ALA A 308 31.30 -8.23 13.89
C ALA A 308 30.70 -8.19 12.45
N VAL A 309 29.42 -8.47 12.30
CA VAL A 309 28.78 -8.59 10.97
C VAL A 309 28.79 -7.25 10.23
N ALA A 310 28.45 -6.17 10.90
CA ALA A 310 28.44 -4.83 10.29
C ALA A 310 29.82 -4.41 9.79
N ALA A 311 30.86 -4.58 10.60
CA ALA A 311 32.25 -4.28 10.23
C ALA A 311 32.73 -5.14 9.04
N ALA A 312 32.37 -6.43 9.03
CA ALA A 312 32.70 -7.33 7.92
C ALA A 312 32.03 -6.88 6.61
N ILE A 313 30.77 -6.46 6.66
CA ILE A 313 30.04 -5.96 5.46
C ILE A 313 30.67 -4.66 4.96
N GLU A 314 30.99 -3.71 5.85
CA GLU A 314 31.61 -2.44 5.45
C GLU A 314 32.97 -2.66 4.77
N ALA A 315 33.83 -3.49 5.34
CA ALA A 315 35.13 -3.82 4.79
C ALA A 315 35.02 -4.54 3.44
N LEU A 316 34.16 -5.55 3.35
CA LEU A 316 33.94 -6.30 2.09
C LEU A 316 33.30 -5.42 1.01
N HIS A 317 32.39 -4.50 1.36
CA HIS A 317 31.83 -3.56 0.39
C HIS A 317 32.91 -2.65 -0.19
N ALA A 318 33.81 -2.12 0.63
CA ALA A 318 34.94 -1.31 0.16
C ALA A 318 35.88 -2.07 -0.80
N GLU A 319 36.04 -3.38 -0.60
CA GLU A 319 36.87 -4.25 -1.44
C GLU A 319 36.17 -4.69 -2.71
N LEU A 320 34.92 -5.15 -2.62
CA LEU A 320 34.23 -5.87 -3.69
C LEU A 320 33.30 -5.00 -4.54
N CYS A 321 32.91 -3.81 -4.07
CA CYS A 321 31.95 -2.95 -4.78
C CYS A 321 32.55 -1.63 -5.29
N ALA A 322 33.86 -1.39 -5.09
CA ALA A 322 34.49 -0.12 -5.44
C ALA A 322 34.77 0.06 -6.95
N ASP A 323 34.72 -1.00 -7.74
CA ASP A 323 35.01 -1.01 -9.17
C ASP A 323 33.83 -0.55 -10.05
N GLN A 324 32.62 -0.51 -9.48
CA GLN A 324 31.42 -0.07 -10.18
C GLN A 324 30.89 1.26 -9.62
N PRO A 325 30.58 2.24 -10.48
CA PRO A 325 29.88 3.44 -10.06
C PRO A 325 28.48 3.05 -9.55
N PRO A 326 27.95 3.74 -8.53
CA PRO A 326 26.59 3.50 -8.07
C PRO A 326 25.59 3.90 -9.15
N VAL A 327 24.56 3.07 -9.31
CA VAL A 327 23.44 3.24 -10.23
C VAL A 327 22.15 3.48 -9.45
N LEU A 328 21.06 3.86 -10.12
CA LEU A 328 19.75 3.88 -9.48
C LEU A 328 19.28 2.46 -9.19
N GLY A 329 19.11 2.15 -7.91
CA GLY A 329 18.42 0.94 -7.46
C GLY A 329 17.04 1.29 -6.93
N LEU A 330 16.03 0.54 -7.35
CA LEU A 330 14.65 0.69 -6.89
C LEU A 330 14.46 0.15 -5.46
N ARG A 331 15.47 -0.55 -4.92
CA ARG A 331 15.58 -1.07 -3.56
C ARG A 331 14.65 -2.26 -3.27
N ASP A 332 13.37 -2.12 -3.52
CA ASP A 332 12.38 -3.18 -3.36
C ASP A 332 11.92 -3.72 -4.73
N PHE A 333 12.93 -4.03 -5.58
CA PHE A 333 12.74 -4.59 -6.91
C PHE A 333 12.45 -6.09 -6.83
N HIS A 334 11.19 -6.45 -6.64
CA HIS A 334 10.74 -7.84 -6.56
C HIS A 334 9.35 -8.00 -7.18
N ALA A 335 8.94 -9.25 -7.36
CA ALA A 335 7.74 -9.61 -8.13
C ALA A 335 6.41 -8.99 -7.60
N GLU A 336 6.33 -8.60 -6.33
CA GLU A 336 5.14 -7.91 -5.78
C GLU A 336 5.06 -6.43 -6.16
N ASN A 337 6.16 -5.82 -6.65
CA ASN A 337 6.24 -4.42 -7.01
C ASN A 337 6.37 -4.18 -8.52
N LEU A 338 6.10 -5.22 -9.32
CA LEU A 338 6.14 -5.18 -10.77
C LEU A 338 4.82 -5.64 -11.35
N ILE A 339 4.33 -4.92 -12.38
CA ILE A 339 3.14 -5.30 -13.15
C ILE A 339 3.56 -5.89 -14.48
N TRP A 340 3.08 -7.10 -14.77
CA TRP A 340 3.28 -7.75 -16.04
C TRP A 340 2.28 -7.23 -17.08
N GLN A 341 2.79 -6.72 -18.19
CA GLN A 341 1.97 -6.17 -19.27
C GLN A 341 2.19 -6.89 -20.61
N GLY A 342 2.53 -8.18 -20.55
CA GLY A 342 2.77 -8.97 -21.75
C GLY A 342 3.99 -8.45 -22.54
N ALA A 343 3.77 -7.95 -23.75
CA ALA A 343 4.83 -7.42 -24.61
C ALA A 343 5.24 -5.98 -24.25
N ALA A 344 4.40 -5.23 -23.56
CA ALA A 344 4.69 -3.87 -23.11
C ALA A 344 5.73 -3.83 -21.98
N PRO A 345 6.36 -2.69 -21.67
CA PRO A 345 7.28 -2.55 -20.56
C PRO A 345 6.66 -2.97 -19.22
N LEU A 346 7.49 -3.50 -18.30
CA LEU A 346 7.03 -3.79 -16.95
C LEU A 346 6.58 -2.53 -16.23
N GLY A 347 5.39 -2.56 -15.61
CA GLY A 347 4.94 -1.48 -14.74
C GLY A 347 5.70 -1.51 -13.41
N LEU A 348 6.12 -0.34 -12.94
CA LEU A 348 6.91 -0.18 -11.71
C LEU A 348 6.02 0.34 -10.59
N LEU A 349 6.12 -0.27 -9.42
CA LEU A 349 5.45 0.15 -8.19
C LEU A 349 6.49 0.30 -7.06
N ASP A 350 6.14 1.05 -6.02
CA ASP A 350 6.88 1.18 -4.75
C ASP A 350 8.35 1.61 -4.90
N PHE A 351 8.61 2.55 -5.80
CA PHE A 351 9.95 3.01 -6.18
C PHE A 351 10.40 4.33 -5.48
N GLN A 352 9.58 4.93 -4.63
CA GLN A 352 9.86 6.25 -4.03
C GLN A 352 11.02 6.23 -3.03
N ASP A 353 11.41 5.06 -2.56
CA ASP A 353 12.56 4.85 -1.66
C ASP A 353 13.82 4.39 -2.42
N ALA A 354 13.88 4.67 -3.72
CA ALA A 354 15.02 4.35 -4.58
C ALA A 354 16.31 5.01 -4.06
N VAL A 355 17.43 4.37 -4.37
CA VAL A 355 18.76 4.70 -3.80
C VAL A 355 19.85 4.63 -4.86
N ALA A 356 20.96 5.31 -4.63
CA ALA A 356 22.19 5.09 -5.41
C ALA A 356 22.95 3.92 -4.76
N VAL A 357 23.13 2.82 -5.50
CA VAL A 357 23.66 1.57 -4.97
C VAL A 357 24.46 0.79 -6.04
N HIS A 358 25.23 -0.19 -5.63
CA HIS A 358 25.93 -1.09 -6.57
C HIS A 358 24.94 -1.83 -7.48
N PRO A 359 25.24 -2.00 -8.79
CA PRO A 359 24.30 -2.59 -9.77
C PRO A 359 23.73 -3.96 -9.40
N ALA A 360 24.45 -4.77 -8.66
CA ALA A 360 23.98 -6.10 -8.25
C ALA A 360 22.82 -6.07 -7.23
N TYR A 361 22.54 -4.94 -6.58
CA TYR A 361 21.59 -4.88 -5.46
C TYR A 361 20.16 -5.24 -5.85
N ASP A 362 19.65 -4.64 -6.92
CA ASP A 362 18.28 -4.90 -7.38
C ASP A 362 18.16 -6.26 -8.07
N LEU A 363 19.21 -6.70 -8.76
CA LEU A 363 19.24 -8.04 -9.33
C LEU A 363 19.11 -9.10 -8.21
N VAL A 364 19.85 -8.95 -7.11
CA VAL A 364 19.68 -9.76 -5.90
C VAL A 364 18.25 -9.68 -5.36
N SER A 365 17.68 -8.46 -5.27
CA SER A 365 16.33 -8.25 -4.76
C SER A 365 15.29 -9.05 -5.53
N GLY A 366 15.41 -9.10 -6.86
CA GLY A 366 14.52 -9.86 -7.74
C GLY A 366 14.74 -11.36 -7.71
N LEU A 367 16.02 -11.79 -7.68
CA LEU A 367 16.39 -13.20 -7.81
C LEU A 367 16.44 -13.95 -6.48
N GLN A 368 16.57 -13.25 -5.34
CA GLN A 368 16.53 -13.81 -3.99
C GLN A 368 15.34 -13.27 -3.19
N ASP A 369 14.16 -13.22 -3.84
CA ASP A 369 12.92 -12.74 -3.21
C ASP A 369 12.55 -13.61 -1.99
N ALA A 370 12.41 -12.98 -0.82
CA ALA A 370 12.04 -13.65 0.41
C ALA A 370 10.67 -14.35 0.32
N ARG A 371 9.78 -13.91 -0.56
CA ARG A 371 8.37 -14.35 -0.66
C ARG A 371 8.20 -15.56 -1.56
N ARG A 372 9.17 -15.87 -2.44
CA ARG A 372 9.08 -16.93 -3.45
C ARG A 372 10.40 -17.62 -3.71
N ASP A 373 10.31 -18.85 -4.20
CA ASP A 373 11.48 -19.57 -4.67
C ASP A 373 11.76 -19.20 -6.13
N VAL A 374 12.97 -18.76 -6.40
CA VAL A 374 13.50 -18.59 -7.77
C VAL A 374 14.37 -19.81 -8.07
N ALA A 375 14.12 -20.49 -9.19
CA ALA A 375 14.90 -21.66 -9.55
C ALA A 375 16.39 -21.29 -9.71
N PRO A 376 17.34 -22.07 -9.17
CA PRO A 376 18.78 -21.76 -9.26
C PRO A 376 19.27 -21.59 -10.71
N GLY A 377 18.65 -22.29 -11.66
CA GLY A 377 18.97 -22.13 -13.08
C GLY A 377 18.55 -20.76 -13.64
N ILE A 378 17.47 -20.18 -13.16
CA ILE A 378 17.03 -18.81 -13.53
C ILE A 378 18.00 -17.80 -12.92
N GLU A 379 18.30 -17.91 -11.61
CA GLU A 379 19.26 -17.01 -10.93
C GLU A 379 20.61 -16.97 -11.67
N ALA A 380 21.17 -18.15 -11.98
CA ALA A 380 22.44 -18.26 -12.69
C ALA A 380 22.38 -17.66 -14.12
N ALA A 381 21.29 -17.92 -14.84
CA ALA A 381 21.09 -17.41 -16.21
C ALA A 381 20.96 -15.88 -16.22
N GLU A 382 20.24 -15.28 -15.28
CA GLU A 382 20.00 -13.85 -15.25
C GLU A 382 21.24 -13.06 -14.76
N ILE A 383 22.05 -13.63 -13.86
CA ILE A 383 23.38 -13.06 -13.54
C ILE A 383 24.26 -13.06 -14.78
N ALA A 384 24.34 -14.20 -15.51
CA ALA A 384 25.14 -14.29 -16.74
C ALA A 384 24.63 -13.33 -17.82
N ARG A 385 23.29 -13.19 -17.95
CA ARG A 385 22.63 -12.24 -18.86
C ARG A 385 23.03 -10.80 -18.53
N TYR A 386 22.96 -10.40 -17.27
CA TYR A 386 23.34 -9.05 -16.83
C TYR A 386 24.81 -8.76 -17.16
N VAL A 387 25.71 -9.68 -16.81
CA VAL A 387 27.15 -9.58 -17.10
C VAL A 387 27.41 -9.45 -18.63
N ALA A 388 26.75 -10.28 -19.44
CA ALA A 388 26.91 -10.25 -20.89
C ALA A 388 26.43 -8.94 -21.53
N LEU A 389 25.31 -8.37 -21.03
CA LEU A 389 24.74 -7.13 -21.56
C LEU A 389 25.50 -5.88 -21.13
N THR A 390 26.11 -5.89 -19.93
CA THR A 390 26.81 -4.72 -19.38
C THR A 390 28.33 -4.75 -19.59
N GLY A 391 28.89 -5.94 -19.83
CA GLY A 391 30.34 -6.12 -20.00
C GLY A 391 31.15 -5.97 -18.71
N VAL A 392 30.52 -6.03 -17.54
CA VAL A 392 31.20 -5.99 -16.23
C VAL A 392 32.04 -7.25 -16.02
N ASP A 393 33.09 -7.16 -15.18
CA ASP A 393 33.88 -8.34 -14.80
C ASP A 393 33.01 -9.33 -14.04
N GLU A 394 32.85 -10.55 -14.58
CA GLU A 394 31.96 -11.57 -14.00
C GLU A 394 32.38 -11.99 -12.59
N GLY A 395 33.69 -12.16 -12.35
CA GLY A 395 34.17 -12.60 -11.05
C GLY A 395 33.91 -11.58 -9.95
N ARG A 396 34.18 -10.31 -10.21
CA ARG A 396 33.91 -9.21 -9.30
C ARG A 396 32.42 -9.01 -9.10
N PHE A 397 31.63 -9.04 -10.17
CA PHE A 397 30.18 -8.89 -10.09
C PHE A 397 29.53 -9.98 -9.24
N ARG A 398 29.95 -11.26 -9.41
CA ARG A 398 29.45 -12.37 -8.61
C ARG A 398 29.83 -12.23 -7.13
N ALA A 399 31.03 -11.73 -6.81
CA ALA A 399 31.45 -11.47 -5.45
C ALA A 399 30.59 -10.36 -4.79
N ALA A 400 30.36 -9.26 -5.50
CA ALA A 400 29.49 -8.17 -5.06
C ALA A 400 28.02 -8.64 -4.92
N TYR A 401 27.52 -9.45 -5.87
CA TYR A 401 26.19 -10.06 -5.81
C TYR A 401 26.02 -10.88 -4.53
N ALA A 402 26.97 -11.77 -4.25
CA ALA A 402 26.92 -12.60 -3.04
C ALA A 402 26.98 -11.76 -1.76
N LEU A 403 27.84 -10.72 -1.71
CA LEU A 403 27.89 -9.81 -0.56
C LEU A 403 26.57 -9.10 -0.30
N LEU A 404 25.98 -8.53 -1.35
CA LEU A 404 24.74 -7.77 -1.27
C LEU A 404 23.54 -8.68 -0.98
N GLY A 405 23.55 -9.93 -1.48
CA GLY A 405 22.60 -10.97 -1.12
C GLY A 405 22.62 -11.31 0.36
N ALA A 406 23.79 -11.61 0.88
CA ALA A 406 23.98 -11.88 2.30
C ALA A 406 23.58 -10.68 3.17
N GLN A 407 23.99 -9.45 2.79
CA GLN A 407 23.66 -8.23 3.52
C GLN A 407 22.14 -8.00 3.54
N ARG A 408 21.48 -8.06 2.38
CA ARG A 408 20.02 -7.89 2.27
C ARG A 408 19.28 -8.97 3.05
N GLY A 409 19.71 -10.23 2.94
CA GLY A 409 19.15 -11.34 3.69
C GLY A 409 19.24 -11.15 5.20
N LEU A 410 20.39 -10.75 5.71
CA LEU A 410 20.60 -10.47 7.14
C LEU A 410 19.71 -9.31 7.62
N ARG A 411 19.63 -8.21 6.85
CA ARG A 411 18.71 -7.11 7.17
C ARG A 411 17.27 -7.59 7.25
N ILE A 412 16.81 -8.41 6.30
CA ILE A 412 15.46 -8.99 6.28
C ILE A 412 15.20 -9.86 7.51
N MET A 413 16.17 -10.70 7.92
CA MET A 413 16.07 -11.50 9.12
C MET A 413 15.84 -10.64 10.38
N GLY A 414 16.58 -9.54 10.51
CA GLY A 414 16.39 -8.57 11.59
C GLY A 414 15.03 -7.90 11.56
N ILE A 415 14.58 -7.45 10.37
CA ILE A 415 13.26 -6.84 10.17
C ILE A 415 12.14 -7.81 10.56
N PHE A 416 12.18 -9.06 10.09
CA PHE A 416 11.13 -10.05 10.37
C PHE A 416 11.05 -10.40 11.86
N THR A 417 12.21 -10.51 12.53
CA THR A 417 12.24 -10.72 13.98
C THR A 417 11.62 -9.56 14.73
N ARG A 418 12.01 -8.31 14.39
CA ARG A 418 11.44 -7.10 15.01
C ARG A 418 9.93 -6.98 14.77
N LEU A 419 9.46 -7.20 13.52
CA LEU A 419 8.04 -7.13 13.18
C LEU A 419 7.20 -8.14 13.96
N ALA A 420 7.74 -9.35 14.22
CA ALA A 420 7.05 -10.35 14.99
C ALA A 420 6.98 -9.98 16.48
N GLN A 421 8.11 -9.56 17.07
CA GLN A 421 8.21 -9.29 18.50
C GLN A 421 7.56 -7.96 18.92
N ARG A 422 7.79 -6.91 18.14
CA ARG A 422 7.31 -5.56 18.50
C ARG A 422 5.92 -5.24 17.94
N ASP A 423 5.65 -5.65 16.70
CA ASP A 423 4.46 -5.23 15.96
C ASP A 423 3.44 -6.40 15.82
N GLY A 424 3.70 -7.58 16.41
CA GLY A 424 2.81 -8.76 16.37
C GLY A 424 2.61 -9.38 14.99
N LYS A 425 3.39 -8.97 13.97
CA LYS A 425 3.24 -9.39 12.58
C LYS A 425 3.94 -10.73 12.30
N ARG A 426 3.42 -11.82 12.86
CA ARG A 426 4.02 -13.16 12.82
C ARG A 426 4.09 -13.79 11.43
N ARG A 427 3.28 -13.33 10.46
CA ARG A 427 3.21 -13.89 9.10
C ARG A 427 4.56 -13.93 8.38
N TYR A 428 5.48 -13.01 8.69
CA TYR A 428 6.79 -12.91 8.07
C TYR A 428 7.77 -14.01 8.51
N LEU A 429 7.52 -14.65 9.65
CA LEU A 429 8.41 -15.68 10.19
C LEU A 429 8.50 -16.91 9.29
N ALA A 430 7.42 -17.24 8.57
CA ALA A 430 7.41 -18.36 7.63
C ALA A 430 8.42 -18.20 6.47
N MET A 431 8.87 -16.97 6.18
CA MET A 431 9.82 -16.67 5.11
C MET A 431 11.29 -16.81 5.56
N MET A 432 11.56 -16.80 6.87
CA MET A 432 12.93 -16.79 7.41
C MET A 432 13.79 -17.96 6.96
N PRO A 433 13.30 -19.22 6.88
CA PRO A 433 14.11 -20.33 6.39
C PRO A 433 14.63 -20.14 4.96
N ARG A 434 13.81 -19.58 4.06
CA ARG A 434 14.19 -19.27 2.67
C ARG A 434 15.26 -18.20 2.63
N VAL A 435 15.07 -17.11 3.35
CA VAL A 435 16.06 -16.02 3.44
C VAL A 435 17.39 -16.54 3.98
N TRP A 436 17.35 -17.38 5.02
CA TRP A 436 18.57 -17.96 5.57
C TRP A 436 19.26 -18.91 4.61
N ALA A 437 18.52 -19.68 3.82
CA ALA A 437 19.07 -20.54 2.79
C ALA A 437 19.80 -19.73 1.69
N ALA A 438 19.25 -18.58 1.28
CA ALA A 438 19.91 -17.67 0.38
C ALA A 438 21.22 -17.12 0.97
N ILE A 439 21.19 -16.61 2.20
CA ILE A 439 22.41 -16.17 2.93
C ILE A 439 23.47 -17.27 2.93
N ARG A 440 23.10 -18.51 3.20
CA ARG A 440 24.03 -19.63 3.23
C ARG A 440 24.68 -19.88 1.89
N ARG A 441 23.92 -19.83 0.79
CA ARG A 441 24.47 -19.94 -0.57
C ARG A 441 25.46 -18.82 -0.89
N ASP A 442 25.10 -17.57 -0.55
CA ASP A 442 25.97 -16.42 -0.79
C ASP A 442 27.30 -16.55 -0.02
N LEU A 443 27.25 -17.04 1.23
CA LEU A 443 28.43 -17.26 2.07
C LEU A 443 29.36 -18.38 1.57
N GLU A 444 28.95 -19.19 0.60
CA GLU A 444 29.83 -20.16 -0.09
C GLU A 444 30.83 -19.48 -1.02
N HIS A 445 30.58 -18.21 -1.39
CA HIS A 445 31.53 -17.46 -2.21
C HIS A 445 32.81 -17.18 -1.42
N PRO A 446 34.01 -17.55 -1.95
CA PRO A 446 35.27 -17.47 -1.21
C PRO A 446 35.61 -16.09 -0.64
N ALA A 447 35.25 -15.02 -1.35
CA ALA A 447 35.45 -13.64 -0.92
C ALA A 447 34.68 -13.29 0.38
N LEU A 448 33.63 -14.04 0.71
CA LEU A 448 32.78 -13.79 1.89
C LEU A 448 33.24 -14.55 3.15
N ALA A 449 34.42 -15.19 3.13
CA ALA A 449 34.97 -15.87 4.30
C ALA A 449 34.99 -15.03 5.59
N PRO A 450 35.32 -13.72 5.56
CA PRO A 450 35.25 -12.86 6.75
C PRO A 450 33.83 -12.72 7.29
N LEU A 451 32.81 -12.58 6.44
CA LEU A 451 31.42 -12.49 6.83
C LEU A 451 30.91 -13.84 7.39
N ALA A 452 31.30 -14.95 6.75
CA ALA A 452 30.99 -16.30 7.24
C ALA A 452 31.56 -16.54 8.66
N ALA A 453 32.79 -16.10 8.91
CA ALA A 453 33.40 -16.14 10.25
C ALA A 453 32.64 -15.27 11.27
N ALA A 454 32.21 -14.06 10.88
CA ALA A 454 31.41 -13.16 11.73
C ALA A 454 30.04 -13.75 12.14
N LEU A 455 29.48 -14.63 11.30
CA LEU A 455 28.21 -15.33 11.56
C LEU A 455 28.37 -16.67 12.29
N GLN A 456 29.61 -17.09 12.60
CA GLN A 456 29.85 -18.35 13.23
C GLN A 456 29.16 -18.48 14.59
N GLY A 457 28.43 -19.60 14.79
CA GLY A 457 27.69 -19.89 16.00
C GLY A 457 26.40 -19.12 16.18
N ILE A 458 25.90 -18.43 15.14
CA ILE A 458 24.52 -17.96 15.07
C ILE A 458 23.72 -19.06 14.37
N PRO A 459 22.67 -19.64 15.03
CA PRO A 459 21.94 -20.76 14.45
C PRO A 459 20.98 -20.32 13.33
N ALA A 460 20.69 -21.26 12.43
CA ALA A 460 19.62 -21.08 11.43
C ALA A 460 18.24 -20.98 12.10
N PRO A 461 17.24 -20.36 11.44
CA PRO A 461 15.88 -20.25 11.97
C PRO A 461 15.14 -21.60 11.90
N THR A 462 15.43 -22.47 12.88
CA THR A 462 14.71 -23.74 13.06
C THR A 462 13.26 -23.49 13.49
N PRO A 463 12.34 -24.46 13.33
CA PRO A 463 10.97 -24.33 13.85
C PRO A 463 10.91 -23.90 15.32
N ALA A 464 11.76 -24.43 16.16
CA ALA A 464 11.83 -24.06 17.58
C ALA A 464 12.28 -22.61 17.82
N ILE A 465 13.19 -22.08 16.99
CA ILE A 465 13.59 -20.67 17.05
C ILE A 465 12.46 -19.76 16.54
N ILE A 466 11.81 -20.14 15.44
CA ILE A 466 10.66 -19.41 14.88
C ILE A 466 9.53 -19.32 15.92
N GLU A 467 9.22 -20.41 16.59
CA GLU A 467 8.20 -20.45 17.65
C GLU A 467 8.59 -19.55 18.84
N ARG A 468 9.85 -19.57 19.25
CA ARG A 468 10.36 -18.66 20.30
C ARG A 468 10.22 -17.20 19.90
N ILE A 469 10.53 -16.84 18.66
CA ILE A 469 10.35 -15.47 18.13
C ILE A 469 8.86 -15.09 18.13
N ALA A 470 7.99 -16.03 17.76
CA ALA A 470 6.54 -15.80 17.72
C ALA A 470 5.90 -15.63 19.09
N SER A 471 6.53 -16.17 20.14
CA SER A 471 6.01 -16.17 21.52
C SER A 471 6.57 -15.04 22.39
N ALA A 472 7.60 -14.34 21.91
CA ALA A 472 8.20 -13.19 22.59
C ALA A 472 7.48 -11.88 22.27
#